data_7c6ec6653205f311a48991f7c4077f5e
#
_entry.id   7c6ec6653205f311a48991f7c4077f5e
#
_cell.length_a   1.000
_cell.length_b   1.000
_cell.length_c   1.000
_cell.angle_alpha   90.00
_cell.angle_beta   90.00
_cell.angle_gamma   90.00
#
_symmetry.space_group_name_H-M   'P 1'
#
loop_
_entity.id
_entity.type
_entity.pdbx_description
1 polymer ?
#
loop_
_entity_poly.entity_id
_entity_poly.type
_entity_poly.pdbx_seq_one_letter_code
_entity_poly.pdbx_strand_id
1 'polypeptide(L)'
;MRALPTKFQLITELYDQTVQSVTGSYQSWTGFLRAACYNYKCPFDDQILIYAQRPDATAVLEMERWNRQFGRWVNRGAKSIAVFGDDGQNCLKLYFDVSDTHASRFARPLPIWTMHPAFEPEVIETLEATFGNLAEKENLADAVRSACHNAVADNITDYLQDLRDCREDSLLEELDDLNLEVFYRDALEVSVAYMLMTRLGLRADDYFSPDEFAHVYEFNTPTTINALGIATSDIAEMGLREISRTVMQAQRDQFFANREKSRYDDHTEQHETDRERSKQYGDHLQDAGWLSGAEPADAADAGGASGQVRGAAERISDEAPQGALHQPQDQRQADGASGRDRADRTEDGGAVRDTDGTERGRDGGAEGQRSDEVGGPDEQHPGSGGGNGADRASLYGRVSD
;
A
#
# COMPACT_ATOMS: atom_id res chain seq x y z
N MET A 1 43.30 -13.67 14.88
CA MET A 1 42.07 -13.01 15.39
C MET A 1 41.11 -12.93 14.21
N ARG A 2 39.93 -13.56 14.29
CA ARG A 2 38.86 -13.29 13.31
C ARG A 2 38.39 -11.84 13.47
N ALA A 3 38.30 -11.09 12.37
CA ALA A 3 37.73 -9.75 12.41
C ALA A 3 36.26 -9.85 12.89
N LEU A 4 35.81 -8.89 13.67
CA LEU A 4 34.41 -8.83 14.07
C LEU A 4 33.54 -8.55 12.81
N PRO A 5 32.38 -9.19 12.68
CA PRO A 5 31.51 -8.95 11.54
C PRO A 5 31.05 -7.48 11.51
N THR A 6 30.95 -6.94 10.31
CA THR A 6 30.38 -5.59 10.11
C THR A 6 28.89 -5.61 10.40
N LYS A 7 28.29 -4.43 10.65
CA LYS A 7 26.85 -4.32 10.85
C LYS A 7 26.09 -4.84 9.62
N PHE A 8 26.57 -4.58 8.42
CA PHE A 8 25.99 -5.10 7.18
C PHE A 8 26.00 -6.62 7.16
N GLN A 9 27.13 -7.28 7.47
CA GLN A 9 27.22 -8.74 7.55
C GLN A 9 26.22 -9.34 8.56
N LEU A 10 26.03 -8.70 9.72
CA LEU A 10 25.07 -9.16 10.73
C LEU A 10 23.62 -9.05 10.22
N ILE A 11 23.29 -8.00 9.47
CA ILE A 11 21.95 -7.82 8.89
C ILE A 11 21.73 -8.82 7.74
N THR A 12 22.75 -9.08 6.91
CA THR A 12 22.68 -10.12 5.88
C THR A 12 22.44 -11.50 6.49
N GLU A 13 23.20 -11.84 7.54
CA GLU A 13 23.01 -13.11 8.25
C GLU A 13 21.61 -13.23 8.88
N LEU A 14 21.09 -12.14 9.47
CA LEU A 14 19.74 -12.09 10.01
C LEU A 14 18.68 -12.30 8.91
N TYR A 15 18.86 -11.66 7.76
CA TYR A 15 17.99 -11.82 6.60
C TYR A 15 17.98 -13.29 6.14
N ASP A 16 19.15 -13.87 5.88
CA ASP A 16 19.28 -15.23 5.39
C ASP A 16 18.64 -16.25 6.35
N GLN A 17 18.87 -16.12 7.66
CA GLN A 17 18.25 -16.97 8.69
C GLN A 17 16.73 -16.81 8.72
N THR A 18 16.22 -15.58 8.58
CA THR A 18 14.79 -15.32 8.64
C THR A 18 14.09 -15.87 7.39
N VAL A 19 14.62 -15.60 6.20
CA VAL A 19 14.09 -16.15 4.94
C VAL A 19 14.06 -17.67 5.00
N GLN A 20 15.14 -18.31 5.39
CA GLN A 20 15.23 -19.77 5.44
C GLN A 20 14.23 -20.42 6.39
N SER A 21 13.76 -19.70 7.41
CA SER A 21 12.85 -20.25 8.42
C SER A 21 11.40 -19.84 8.26
N VAL A 22 11.13 -18.80 7.45
CA VAL A 22 9.81 -18.14 7.44
C VAL A 22 8.69 -19.01 6.86
N THR A 23 8.98 -19.88 5.88
CA THR A 23 8.03 -20.83 5.28
C THR A 23 8.02 -22.20 5.99
N GLY A 24 8.81 -22.39 7.04
CA GLY A 24 8.96 -23.68 7.72
C GLY A 24 7.75 -24.15 8.52
N SER A 25 6.76 -23.28 8.76
CA SER A 25 5.52 -23.63 9.46
C SER A 25 4.41 -22.61 9.21
N TYR A 26 3.14 -23.01 9.43
CA TYR A 26 1.99 -22.13 9.43
C TYR A 26 2.21 -20.89 10.30
N GLN A 27 2.67 -21.08 11.53
CA GLN A 27 2.87 -19.99 12.49
C GLN A 27 3.96 -19.01 12.03
N SER A 28 5.03 -19.51 11.42
CA SER A 28 6.12 -18.66 10.93
C SER A 28 5.66 -17.81 9.76
N TRP A 29 5.02 -18.43 8.75
CA TRP A 29 4.55 -17.71 7.57
C TRP A 29 3.44 -16.73 7.89
N THR A 30 2.40 -17.15 8.60
CA THR A 30 1.31 -16.26 9.00
C THR A 30 1.77 -15.17 9.98
N GLY A 31 2.76 -15.46 10.82
CA GLY A 31 3.43 -14.46 11.66
C GLY A 31 4.09 -13.36 10.84
N PHE A 32 4.81 -13.75 9.78
CA PHE A 32 5.38 -12.81 8.81
C PHE A 32 4.28 -12.02 8.09
N LEU A 33 3.25 -12.68 7.52
CA LEU A 33 2.18 -12.02 6.80
C LEU A 33 1.44 -10.98 7.67
N ARG A 34 1.25 -11.27 8.97
CA ARG A 34 0.67 -10.32 9.94
C ARG A 34 1.53 -9.06 10.13
N ALA A 35 2.83 -9.18 10.11
CA ALA A 35 3.73 -8.02 10.20
C ALA A 35 3.81 -7.28 8.85
N ALA A 36 3.91 -8.02 7.74
CA ALA A 36 4.03 -7.48 6.40
C ALA A 36 2.81 -6.66 5.97
N CYS A 37 1.59 -7.07 6.35
CA CYS A 37 0.35 -6.38 5.97
C CYS A 37 0.26 -4.92 6.45
N TYR A 38 0.97 -4.53 7.49
CA TYR A 38 1.09 -3.13 7.93
C TYR A 38 2.16 -2.36 7.17
N ASN A 39 3.20 -3.07 6.72
CA ASN A 39 4.34 -2.50 6.01
C ASN A 39 4.32 -2.86 4.51
N TYR A 40 3.12 -3.02 3.94
CA TYR A 40 2.89 -3.50 2.56
C TYR A 40 3.48 -2.61 1.47
N LYS A 41 3.88 -1.37 1.80
CA LYS A 41 4.56 -0.45 0.88
C LYS A 41 6.08 -0.64 0.83
N CYS A 42 6.61 -1.49 1.70
CA CYS A 42 8.02 -1.85 1.71
C CYS A 42 8.25 -3.07 0.79
N PRO A 43 9.39 -3.15 0.10
CA PRO A 43 9.77 -4.36 -0.62
C PRO A 43 9.83 -5.59 0.31
N PHE A 44 9.70 -6.78 -0.24
CA PHE A 44 9.72 -8.03 0.53
C PHE A 44 10.97 -8.15 1.42
N ASP A 45 12.15 -7.79 0.93
CA ASP A 45 13.39 -7.85 1.71
C ASP A 45 13.35 -6.96 2.95
N ASP A 46 12.81 -5.75 2.81
CA ASP A 46 12.61 -4.83 3.93
C ASP A 46 11.57 -5.39 4.91
N GLN A 47 10.48 -5.99 4.41
CA GLN A 47 9.44 -6.61 5.24
C GLN A 47 10.02 -7.76 6.08
N ILE A 48 10.88 -8.60 5.50
CA ILE A 48 11.59 -9.67 6.22
C ILE A 48 12.47 -9.10 7.33
N LEU A 49 13.26 -8.06 7.03
CA LEU A 49 14.12 -7.43 8.03
C LEU A 49 13.35 -6.66 9.10
N ILE A 50 12.21 -6.05 8.75
CA ILE A 50 11.30 -5.43 9.72
C ILE A 50 10.72 -6.50 10.63
N TYR A 51 10.20 -7.58 10.07
CA TYR A 51 9.65 -8.71 10.83
C TYR A 51 10.68 -9.31 11.79
N ALA A 52 11.90 -9.56 11.33
CA ALA A 52 12.98 -10.14 12.14
C ALA A 52 13.39 -9.26 13.33
N GLN A 53 13.36 -7.92 13.17
CA GLN A 53 13.82 -6.98 14.19
C GLN A 53 12.69 -6.41 15.03
N ARG A 54 11.49 -6.26 14.44
CA ARG A 54 10.34 -5.64 15.10
C ARG A 54 9.01 -6.10 14.47
N PRO A 55 8.54 -7.29 14.81
CA PRO A 55 7.33 -7.89 14.21
C PRO A 55 6.04 -7.12 14.50
N ASP A 56 6.03 -6.23 15.49
CA ASP A 56 4.91 -5.35 15.88
C ASP A 56 4.95 -3.96 15.21
N ALA A 57 5.89 -3.70 14.30
CA ALA A 57 5.98 -2.44 13.59
C ALA A 57 4.77 -2.22 12.66
N THR A 58 4.17 -1.03 12.75
CA THR A 58 2.93 -0.70 12.00
C THR A 58 3.11 0.35 10.92
N ALA A 59 4.11 1.20 11.03
CA ALA A 59 4.45 2.19 9.99
C ALA A 59 5.89 2.62 10.19
N VAL A 60 6.75 2.27 9.25
CA VAL A 60 8.18 2.54 9.33
C VAL A 60 8.62 3.56 8.28
N LEU A 61 9.49 4.49 8.69
CA LEU A 61 10.15 5.44 7.81
C LEU A 61 11.52 5.82 8.37
N GLU A 62 12.37 6.35 7.51
CA GLU A 62 13.60 7.00 7.93
C GLU A 62 13.33 8.23 8.81
N MET A 63 14.23 8.51 9.73
CA MET A 63 14.13 9.67 10.64
C MET A 63 13.91 10.99 9.88
N GLU A 64 14.61 11.17 8.76
CA GLU A 64 14.49 12.38 7.96
C GLU A 64 13.12 12.54 7.33
N ARG A 65 12.53 11.43 6.85
CA ARG A 65 11.16 11.43 6.30
C ARG A 65 10.12 11.67 7.38
N TRP A 66 10.28 11.11 8.59
CA TRP A 66 9.43 11.44 9.74
C TRP A 66 9.42 12.95 10.03
N ASN A 67 10.62 13.56 10.04
CA ASN A 67 10.75 14.99 10.32
C ASN A 67 10.13 15.86 9.21
N ARG A 68 10.53 15.66 7.95
CA ARG A 68 10.15 16.53 6.83
C ARG A 68 8.69 16.35 6.39
N GLN A 69 8.22 15.11 6.30
CA GLN A 69 6.89 14.83 5.76
C GLN A 69 5.80 14.99 6.81
N PHE A 70 6.07 14.54 8.04
CA PHE A 70 5.03 14.45 9.08
C PHE A 70 5.27 15.37 10.28
N GLY A 71 6.42 16.05 10.37
CA GLY A 71 6.76 16.89 11.52
C GLY A 71 6.84 16.10 12.82
N ARG A 72 7.29 14.85 12.74
CA ARG A 72 7.49 13.96 13.89
C ARG A 72 8.96 13.75 14.16
N TRP A 73 9.30 13.55 15.43
CA TRP A 73 10.66 13.37 15.88
C TRP A 73 10.84 12.00 16.52
N VAL A 74 11.94 11.34 16.18
CA VAL A 74 12.29 10.06 16.79
C VAL A 74 12.64 10.27 18.26
N ASN A 75 12.12 9.41 19.13
CA ASN A 75 12.32 9.45 20.56
C ASN A 75 13.79 9.14 20.90
N ARG A 76 14.33 9.82 21.91
CA ARG A 76 15.68 9.54 22.38
C ARG A 76 15.76 8.09 22.89
N GLY A 77 16.74 7.33 22.37
CA GLY A 77 16.94 5.93 22.74
C GLY A 77 16.11 4.93 21.96
N ALA A 78 15.28 5.38 20.99
CA ALA A 78 14.60 4.48 20.05
C ALA A 78 15.62 3.62 19.28
N LYS A 79 15.27 2.37 19.06
CA LYS A 79 16.09 1.43 18.29
C LYS A 79 15.68 1.49 16.83
N SER A 80 16.64 1.71 15.95
CA SER A 80 16.38 1.66 14.51
C SER A 80 16.24 0.22 14.02
N ILE A 81 15.39 0.03 13.04
CA ILE A 81 15.29 -1.17 12.21
C ILE A 81 16.24 -0.97 11.04
N ALA A 82 17.21 -1.86 10.88
CA ALA A 82 18.18 -1.76 9.80
C ALA A 82 17.72 -2.60 8.61
N VAL A 83 17.60 -1.97 7.44
CA VAL A 83 17.28 -2.60 6.17
C VAL A 83 18.38 -2.34 5.15
N PHE A 84 18.37 -3.05 4.03
CA PHE A 84 19.37 -2.82 2.98
C PHE A 84 19.18 -1.47 2.31
N GLY A 85 20.28 -0.80 1.96
CA GLY A 85 20.25 0.47 1.24
C GLY A 85 20.20 0.28 -0.28
N ASP A 86 19.79 1.32 -1.00
CA ASP A 86 19.57 1.27 -2.45
C ASP A 86 20.87 1.31 -3.28
N ASP A 87 21.98 1.72 -2.67
CA ASP A 87 23.20 2.09 -3.42
C ASP A 87 24.06 0.88 -3.84
N GLY A 88 23.66 -0.36 -3.53
CA GLY A 88 24.45 -1.55 -3.85
C GLY A 88 25.85 -1.60 -3.20
N GLN A 89 26.16 -0.70 -2.27
CA GLN A 89 27.49 -0.51 -1.64
C GLN A 89 27.56 -1.05 -0.21
N ASN A 90 26.91 -2.17 0.09
CA ASN A 90 26.89 -2.72 1.45
C ASN A 90 26.45 -1.68 2.51
N CYS A 91 25.54 -0.77 2.14
CA CYS A 91 24.98 0.23 3.02
C CYS A 91 23.66 -0.24 3.65
N LEU A 92 23.27 0.42 4.73
CA LEU A 92 22.03 0.15 5.44
C LEU A 92 21.21 1.43 5.56
N LYS A 93 19.91 1.34 5.31
CA LYS A 93 18.92 2.33 5.73
C LYS A 93 18.47 2.04 7.16
N LEU A 94 18.05 3.06 7.86
CA LEU A 94 17.58 2.96 9.25
C LEU A 94 16.16 3.48 9.35
N TYR A 95 15.22 2.57 9.56
CA TYR A 95 13.82 2.89 9.80
C TYR A 95 13.51 3.01 11.29
N PHE A 96 12.48 3.78 11.60
CA PHE A 96 11.88 3.89 12.92
C PHE A 96 10.38 3.72 12.79
N ASP A 97 9.79 2.92 13.68
CA ASP A 97 8.33 2.76 13.72
C ASP A 97 7.67 4.03 14.26
N VAL A 98 6.43 4.25 13.86
CA VAL A 98 5.63 5.40 14.29
C VAL A 98 5.51 5.51 15.81
N SER A 99 5.48 4.38 16.52
CA SER A 99 5.41 4.32 18.00
C SER A 99 6.67 4.84 18.68
N ASP A 100 7.79 4.85 17.96
CA ASP A 100 9.06 5.43 18.42
C ASP A 100 9.18 6.92 18.12
N THR A 101 8.11 7.56 17.69
CA THR A 101 8.12 8.97 17.32
C THR A 101 7.08 9.77 18.11
N HIS A 102 7.34 11.05 18.31
CA HIS A 102 6.38 11.98 18.88
C HIS A 102 6.07 13.12 17.91
N ALA A 103 4.83 13.63 18.00
CA ALA A 103 4.37 14.73 17.17
C ALA A 103 4.95 16.07 17.65
N SER A 104 5.44 16.91 16.73
CA SER A 104 5.72 18.31 17.00
C SER A 104 4.41 19.13 16.96
N ARG A 105 4.47 20.39 17.35
CA ARG A 105 3.31 21.32 17.22
C ARG A 105 2.85 21.54 15.77
N PHE A 106 3.68 21.18 14.80
CA PHE A 106 3.40 21.29 13.37
C PHE A 106 3.20 19.90 12.71
N ALA A 107 2.99 18.87 13.51
CA ALA A 107 2.80 17.53 12.99
C ALA A 107 1.58 17.46 12.06
N ARG A 108 1.76 16.77 10.95
CA ARG A 108 0.67 16.47 10.01
C ARG A 108 -0.03 15.18 10.41
N PRO A 109 -1.32 15.02 10.08
CA PRO A 109 -2.00 13.75 10.23
C PRO A 109 -1.26 12.64 9.50
N LEU A 110 -1.18 11.48 10.13
CA LEU A 110 -0.57 10.31 9.51
C LEU A 110 -1.59 9.62 8.59
N PRO A 111 -1.18 9.14 7.41
CA PRO A 111 -2.04 8.37 6.53
C PRO A 111 -2.18 6.92 7.02
N ILE A 112 -2.50 6.76 8.29
CA ILE A 112 -2.78 5.48 8.92
C ILE A 112 -4.29 5.29 8.95
N TRP A 113 -4.74 4.18 8.40
CA TRP A 113 -6.15 3.88 8.32
C TRP A 113 -6.51 2.66 9.17
N THR A 114 -7.73 2.63 9.62
CA THR A 114 -8.32 1.51 10.35
C THR A 114 -9.65 1.18 9.72
N MET A 115 -9.88 -0.09 9.44
CA MET A 115 -11.16 -0.54 8.91
C MET A 115 -12.25 -0.39 9.96
N HIS A 116 -13.42 0.02 9.53
CA HIS A 116 -14.62 0.06 10.33
C HIS A 116 -15.74 -0.70 9.61
N PRO A 117 -16.59 -1.49 10.28
CA PRO A 117 -17.64 -2.28 9.62
C PRO A 117 -18.56 -1.46 8.71
N ALA A 118 -18.77 -0.17 9.02
CA ALA A 118 -19.58 0.70 8.17
C ALA A 118 -18.99 0.94 6.77
N PHE A 119 -17.69 0.64 6.56
CA PHE A 119 -17.01 0.85 5.26
C PHE A 119 -16.91 -0.45 4.44
N GLU A 120 -17.48 -1.56 4.92
CA GLU A 120 -17.44 -2.83 4.20
C GLU A 120 -18.04 -2.76 2.79
N PRO A 121 -19.20 -2.12 2.57
CA PRO A 121 -19.78 -2.04 1.23
C PRO A 121 -18.86 -1.31 0.25
N GLU A 122 -18.28 -0.19 0.64
CA GLU A 122 -17.39 0.61 -0.20
C GLU A 122 -16.07 -0.13 -0.49
N VAL A 123 -15.58 -0.92 0.47
CA VAL A 123 -14.38 -1.75 0.27
C VAL A 123 -14.67 -2.92 -0.69
N ILE A 124 -15.82 -3.58 -0.57
CA ILE A 124 -16.24 -4.65 -1.51
C ILE A 124 -16.38 -4.08 -2.92
N GLU A 125 -17.01 -2.92 -3.08
CA GLU A 125 -17.12 -2.24 -4.37
C GLU A 125 -15.75 -1.89 -4.95
N THR A 126 -14.82 -1.43 -4.10
CA THR A 126 -13.44 -1.13 -4.51
C THR A 126 -12.70 -2.38 -4.97
N LEU A 127 -12.84 -3.51 -4.26
CA LEU A 127 -12.24 -4.78 -4.67
C LEU A 127 -12.78 -5.24 -6.02
N GLU A 128 -14.10 -5.15 -6.24
CA GLU A 128 -14.73 -5.50 -7.52
C GLU A 128 -14.29 -4.56 -8.65
N ALA A 129 -14.18 -3.28 -8.39
CA ALA A 129 -13.72 -2.30 -9.37
C ALA A 129 -12.24 -2.50 -9.75
N THR A 130 -11.42 -2.98 -8.81
CA THR A 130 -9.97 -3.17 -9.00
C THR A 130 -9.65 -4.51 -9.68
N PHE A 131 -10.29 -5.60 -9.24
CA PHE A 131 -9.95 -6.97 -9.64
C PHE A 131 -11.02 -7.66 -10.50
N GLY A 132 -12.05 -6.91 -10.94
CA GLY A 132 -13.12 -7.45 -11.77
C GLY A 132 -14.22 -8.12 -10.96
N ASN A 133 -15.13 -8.82 -11.67
CA ASN A 133 -16.29 -9.43 -11.05
C ASN A 133 -15.91 -10.46 -9.98
N LEU A 134 -16.41 -10.27 -8.77
CA LEU A 134 -16.19 -11.18 -7.65
C LEU A 134 -17.20 -12.31 -7.67
N ALA A 135 -16.73 -13.55 -7.63
CA ALA A 135 -17.59 -14.74 -7.63
C ALA A 135 -18.44 -14.83 -6.36
N GLU A 136 -17.84 -14.48 -5.23
CA GLU A 136 -18.47 -14.44 -3.91
C GLU A 136 -18.17 -13.08 -3.26
N LYS A 137 -19.22 -12.41 -2.77
CA LYS A 137 -19.11 -11.08 -2.14
C LYS A 137 -20.21 -10.80 -1.12
N GLU A 138 -20.77 -11.86 -0.53
CA GLU A 138 -21.83 -11.72 0.46
C GLU A 138 -21.35 -11.06 1.75
N ASN A 139 -20.09 -11.20 2.05
CA ASN A 139 -19.40 -10.56 3.15
C ASN A 139 -17.97 -10.18 2.74
N LEU A 140 -17.30 -9.39 3.58
CA LEU A 140 -15.95 -8.88 3.30
C LEU A 140 -14.91 -10.01 3.11
N ALA A 141 -15.00 -11.11 3.86
CA ALA A 141 -14.05 -12.21 3.75
C ALA A 141 -14.16 -12.94 2.41
N ASP A 142 -15.39 -13.23 1.96
CA ASP A 142 -15.65 -13.86 0.67
C ASP A 142 -15.22 -12.95 -0.48
N ALA A 143 -15.54 -11.65 -0.38
CA ALA A 143 -15.10 -10.66 -1.36
C ALA A 143 -13.57 -10.58 -1.46
N VAL A 144 -12.84 -10.63 -0.34
CA VAL A 144 -11.37 -10.65 -0.32
C VAL A 144 -10.83 -11.91 -0.98
N ARG A 145 -11.39 -13.11 -0.68
CA ARG A 145 -10.95 -14.35 -1.32
C ARG A 145 -11.15 -14.30 -2.84
N SER A 146 -12.33 -13.87 -3.30
CA SER A 146 -12.62 -13.74 -4.74
C SER A 146 -11.72 -12.71 -5.41
N ALA A 147 -11.46 -11.59 -4.77
CA ALA A 147 -10.56 -10.57 -5.28
C ALA A 147 -9.11 -11.08 -5.39
N CYS A 148 -8.63 -11.82 -4.38
CA CYS A 148 -7.29 -12.40 -4.40
C CYS A 148 -7.15 -13.47 -5.47
N HIS A 149 -8.16 -14.32 -5.68
CA HIS A 149 -8.17 -15.28 -6.78
C HIS A 149 -8.00 -14.57 -8.14
N ASN A 150 -8.79 -13.52 -8.40
CA ASN A 150 -8.68 -12.74 -9.63
C ASN A 150 -7.31 -12.05 -9.75
N ALA A 151 -6.84 -11.41 -8.67
CA ALA A 151 -5.56 -10.70 -8.64
C ALA A 151 -4.38 -11.64 -8.93
N VAL A 152 -4.37 -12.83 -8.34
CA VAL A 152 -3.33 -13.83 -8.58
C VAL A 152 -3.43 -14.37 -10.01
N ALA A 153 -4.63 -14.69 -10.51
CA ALA A 153 -4.82 -15.18 -11.87
C ALA A 153 -4.32 -14.19 -12.93
N ASP A 154 -4.53 -12.89 -12.70
CA ASP A 154 -4.11 -11.84 -13.63
C ASP A 154 -2.59 -11.55 -13.59
N ASN A 155 -1.92 -11.81 -12.47
CA ASN A 155 -0.52 -11.40 -12.28
C ASN A 155 0.47 -12.57 -12.20
N ILE A 156 0.05 -13.81 -11.98
CA ILE A 156 0.95 -14.94 -11.74
C ILE A 156 1.96 -15.16 -12.88
N THR A 157 1.55 -14.91 -14.11
CA THR A 157 2.40 -15.10 -15.29
C THR A 157 3.68 -14.27 -15.24
N ASP A 158 3.62 -13.08 -14.63
CA ASP A 158 4.76 -12.16 -14.53
C ASP A 158 5.83 -12.69 -13.55
N TYR A 159 5.44 -13.52 -12.57
CA TYR A 159 6.32 -14.07 -11.54
C TYR A 159 6.70 -15.55 -11.79
N LEU A 160 5.93 -16.26 -12.61
CA LEU A 160 6.12 -17.69 -12.81
C LEU A 160 7.46 -18.01 -13.49
N GLN A 161 7.96 -17.14 -14.37
CA GLN A 161 9.24 -17.34 -15.01
C GLN A 161 10.39 -17.22 -13.99
N ASP A 162 10.36 -16.26 -13.11
CA ASP A 162 11.35 -16.09 -12.04
C ASP A 162 11.39 -17.33 -11.14
N LEU A 163 10.21 -17.91 -10.83
CA LEU A 163 10.13 -19.15 -10.06
C LEU A 163 10.73 -20.35 -10.81
N ARG A 164 10.44 -20.48 -12.13
CA ARG A 164 11.04 -21.54 -12.96
C ARG A 164 12.56 -21.49 -12.96
N ASP A 165 13.10 -20.28 -13.02
CA ASP A 165 14.54 -20.03 -13.11
C ASP A 165 15.27 -20.26 -11.77
N CYS A 166 14.56 -20.25 -10.65
CA CYS A 166 15.15 -20.37 -9.31
C CYS A 166 14.71 -21.61 -8.51
N ARG A 167 13.99 -22.56 -9.12
CA ARG A 167 13.45 -23.74 -8.41
C ARG A 167 14.46 -24.87 -8.19
N GLU A 168 15.65 -24.78 -8.75
CA GLU A 168 16.72 -25.77 -8.58
C GLU A 168 17.06 -25.97 -7.09
N ASP A 169 17.36 -27.21 -6.69
CA ASP A 169 17.62 -27.61 -5.29
C ASP A 169 16.43 -27.41 -4.31
N SER A 170 15.23 -27.09 -4.79
CA SER A 170 14.02 -26.98 -3.98
C SER A 170 13.09 -28.18 -4.10
N LEU A 171 12.09 -28.28 -3.23
CA LEU A 171 11.02 -29.29 -3.35
C LEU A 171 10.16 -29.10 -4.62
N LEU A 172 10.25 -27.93 -5.27
CA LEU A 172 9.54 -27.60 -6.50
C LEU A 172 10.28 -28.08 -7.77
N GLU A 173 11.54 -28.54 -7.66
CA GLU A 173 12.39 -28.90 -8.80
C GLU A 173 11.78 -29.99 -9.69
N GLU A 174 11.23 -31.06 -9.06
CA GLU A 174 10.68 -32.22 -9.76
C GLU A 174 9.27 -31.98 -10.32
N LEU A 175 8.63 -30.85 -10.02
CA LEU A 175 7.30 -30.55 -10.54
C LEU A 175 7.34 -30.22 -12.03
N ASP A 176 6.39 -30.75 -12.78
CA ASP A 176 6.15 -30.22 -14.14
C ASP A 176 5.57 -28.78 -14.09
N ASP A 177 5.62 -28.11 -15.22
CA ASP A 177 5.23 -26.69 -15.28
C ASP A 177 3.78 -26.43 -14.88
N LEU A 178 2.87 -27.39 -15.13
CA LEU A 178 1.46 -27.24 -14.76
C LEU A 178 1.29 -27.35 -13.23
N ASN A 179 1.89 -28.35 -12.62
CA ASN A 179 1.84 -28.52 -11.18
C ASN A 179 2.57 -27.40 -10.45
N LEU A 180 3.70 -26.92 -10.99
CA LEU A 180 4.41 -25.75 -10.47
C LEU A 180 3.51 -24.51 -10.43
N GLU A 181 2.78 -24.24 -11.52
CA GLU A 181 1.84 -23.12 -11.58
C GLU A 181 0.71 -23.28 -10.56
N VAL A 182 0.15 -24.49 -10.40
CA VAL A 182 -0.91 -24.75 -9.41
C VAL A 182 -0.40 -24.49 -7.99
N PHE A 183 0.75 -25.04 -7.62
CA PHE A 183 1.34 -24.87 -6.29
C PHE A 183 1.63 -23.40 -5.99
N TYR A 184 2.16 -22.70 -6.99
CA TYR A 184 2.45 -21.26 -6.84
C TYR A 184 1.17 -20.44 -6.67
N ARG A 185 0.16 -20.72 -7.49
CA ARG A 185 -1.15 -20.05 -7.41
C ARG A 185 -1.78 -20.23 -6.03
N ASP A 186 -1.88 -21.47 -5.56
CA ASP A 186 -2.48 -21.77 -4.26
C ASP A 186 -1.72 -21.09 -3.13
N ALA A 187 -0.38 -21.13 -3.14
CA ALA A 187 0.44 -20.46 -2.13
C ALA A 187 0.28 -18.93 -2.15
N LEU A 188 0.14 -18.32 -3.34
CA LEU A 188 -0.10 -16.88 -3.49
C LEU A 188 -1.50 -16.50 -3.02
N GLU A 189 -2.54 -17.21 -3.46
CA GLU A 189 -3.93 -16.89 -3.11
C GLU A 189 -4.15 -16.86 -1.59
N VAL A 190 -3.70 -17.90 -0.87
CA VAL A 190 -3.86 -17.95 0.58
C VAL A 190 -3.02 -16.89 1.28
N SER A 191 -1.81 -16.60 0.79
CA SER A 191 -0.91 -15.62 1.40
C SER A 191 -1.41 -14.19 1.23
N VAL A 192 -1.81 -13.82 0.01
CA VAL A 192 -2.37 -12.49 -0.29
C VAL A 192 -3.69 -12.27 0.45
N ALA A 193 -4.59 -13.26 0.42
CA ALA A 193 -5.87 -13.16 1.13
C ALA A 193 -5.67 -13.03 2.65
N TYR A 194 -4.74 -13.78 3.23
CA TYR A 194 -4.41 -13.67 4.65
C TYR A 194 -3.89 -12.28 5.02
N MET A 195 -3.01 -11.69 4.18
CA MET A 195 -2.52 -10.31 4.38
C MET A 195 -3.65 -9.28 4.32
N LEU A 196 -4.50 -9.34 3.30
CA LEU A 196 -5.61 -8.41 3.13
C LEU A 196 -6.60 -8.52 4.30
N MET A 197 -7.03 -9.73 4.65
CA MET A 197 -7.95 -9.96 5.77
C MET A 197 -7.37 -9.44 7.10
N THR A 198 -6.10 -9.75 7.37
CA THR A 198 -5.44 -9.25 8.58
C THR A 198 -5.41 -7.73 8.63
N ARG A 199 -5.07 -7.07 7.52
CA ARG A 199 -4.99 -5.61 7.45
C ARG A 199 -6.37 -4.93 7.54
N LEU A 200 -7.42 -5.62 7.09
CA LEU A 200 -8.82 -5.20 7.24
C LEU A 200 -9.36 -5.44 8.67
N GLY A 201 -8.57 -6.04 9.56
CA GLY A 201 -8.96 -6.28 10.94
C GLY A 201 -9.82 -7.54 11.13
N LEU A 202 -9.95 -8.37 10.11
CA LEU A 202 -10.53 -9.71 10.23
C LEU A 202 -9.53 -10.62 10.95
N ARG A 203 -10.04 -11.54 11.76
CA ARG A 203 -9.20 -12.60 12.35
C ARG A 203 -8.96 -13.68 11.28
N ALA A 204 -7.92 -13.49 10.48
CA ALA A 204 -7.64 -14.36 9.34
C ALA A 204 -7.58 -15.85 9.73
N ASP A 205 -7.06 -16.18 10.92
CA ASP A 205 -7.03 -17.55 11.43
C ASP A 205 -8.41 -18.21 11.56
N ASP A 206 -9.52 -17.45 11.60
CA ASP A 206 -10.88 -17.99 11.61
C ASP A 206 -11.35 -18.42 10.20
N TYR A 207 -10.66 -17.97 9.15
CA TYR A 207 -11.03 -18.19 7.75
C TYR A 207 -10.09 -19.14 7.02
N PHE A 208 -8.94 -19.46 7.59
CA PHE A 208 -7.94 -20.33 6.99
C PHE A 208 -7.54 -21.47 7.92
N SER A 209 -7.45 -22.67 7.37
CA SER A 209 -6.83 -23.80 8.03
C SER A 209 -5.33 -23.89 7.71
N PRO A 210 -4.52 -24.50 8.57
CA PRO A 210 -3.10 -24.76 8.26
C PRO A 210 -2.88 -25.58 6.98
N ASP A 211 -3.83 -26.44 6.63
CA ASP A 211 -3.73 -27.31 5.45
C ASP A 211 -3.83 -26.52 4.14
N GLU A 212 -4.53 -25.37 4.12
CA GLU A 212 -4.56 -24.50 2.96
C GLU A 212 -3.20 -23.89 2.62
N PHE A 213 -2.29 -23.85 3.58
CA PHE A 213 -0.91 -23.36 3.38
C PHE A 213 0.08 -24.47 3.01
N ALA A 214 -0.38 -25.71 2.74
CA ALA A 214 0.51 -26.83 2.48
C ALA A 214 1.53 -26.54 1.36
N HIS A 215 1.10 -25.90 0.27
CA HIS A 215 1.95 -25.55 -0.85
C HIS A 215 3.01 -24.47 -0.53
N VAL A 216 2.80 -23.66 0.51
CA VAL A 216 3.81 -22.67 0.96
C VAL A 216 5.08 -23.36 1.45
N TYR A 217 4.97 -24.56 2.05
CA TYR A 217 6.12 -25.26 2.62
C TYR A 217 7.02 -25.89 1.56
N GLU A 218 6.55 -26.01 0.31
CA GLU A 218 7.35 -26.46 -0.82
C GLU A 218 8.38 -25.42 -1.26
N PHE A 219 8.16 -24.14 -0.90
CA PHE A 219 9.10 -23.04 -1.09
C PHE A 219 10.13 -23.06 0.05
N ASN A 220 11.16 -23.91 -0.08
CA ASN A 220 12.09 -24.27 0.99
C ASN A 220 13.53 -23.80 0.78
N THR A 221 13.83 -23.11 -0.34
CA THR A 221 15.12 -22.47 -0.59
C THR A 221 15.00 -20.96 -0.51
N PRO A 222 16.06 -20.21 -0.16
CA PRO A 222 16.01 -18.74 -0.12
C PRO A 222 15.50 -18.11 -1.43
N THR A 223 15.85 -18.69 -2.57
CA THR A 223 15.47 -18.20 -3.90
C THR A 223 13.98 -18.39 -4.17
N THR A 224 13.44 -19.58 -3.90
CA THR A 224 11.99 -19.85 -4.08
C THR A 224 11.16 -19.11 -3.06
N ILE A 225 11.62 -18.96 -1.80
CA ILE A 225 10.94 -18.14 -0.79
C ILE A 225 10.90 -16.67 -1.20
N ASN A 226 11.99 -16.15 -1.77
CA ASN A 226 12.01 -14.78 -2.31
C ASN A 226 11.01 -14.64 -3.47
N ALA A 227 10.93 -15.58 -4.39
CA ALA A 227 9.95 -15.55 -5.48
C ALA A 227 8.51 -15.52 -4.94
N LEU A 228 8.18 -16.37 -3.97
CA LEU A 228 6.86 -16.37 -3.31
C LEU A 228 6.59 -15.06 -2.58
N GLY A 229 7.56 -14.59 -1.81
CA GLY A 229 7.42 -13.41 -0.96
C GLY A 229 7.28 -12.11 -1.76
N ILE A 230 8.06 -11.94 -2.83
CA ILE A 230 7.98 -10.78 -3.73
C ILE A 230 6.59 -10.74 -4.38
N ALA A 231 6.16 -11.83 -5.02
CA ALA A 231 4.86 -11.89 -5.65
C ALA A 231 3.70 -11.66 -4.66
N THR A 232 3.78 -12.28 -3.46
CA THR A 232 2.79 -12.05 -2.39
C THR A 232 2.71 -10.58 -2.00
N SER A 233 3.87 -9.94 -1.79
CA SER A 233 3.94 -8.54 -1.36
C SER A 233 3.43 -7.59 -2.43
N ASP A 234 3.84 -7.78 -3.67
CA ASP A 234 3.46 -6.92 -4.79
C ASP A 234 1.95 -7.01 -5.07
N ILE A 235 1.39 -8.23 -5.13
CA ILE A 235 -0.05 -8.43 -5.37
C ILE A 235 -0.88 -7.91 -4.18
N ALA A 236 -0.44 -8.16 -2.94
CA ALA A 236 -1.13 -7.63 -1.76
C ALA A 236 -1.09 -6.10 -1.72
N GLU A 237 0.04 -5.47 -2.10
CA GLU A 237 0.16 -4.02 -2.15
C GLU A 237 -0.87 -3.41 -3.11
N MET A 238 -1.11 -4.00 -4.28
CA MET A 238 -2.11 -3.52 -5.23
C MET A 238 -3.48 -3.35 -4.56
N GLY A 239 -3.98 -4.41 -3.91
CA GLY A 239 -5.26 -4.39 -3.21
C GLY A 239 -5.27 -3.43 -2.02
N LEU A 240 -4.24 -3.48 -1.18
CA LEU A 240 -4.15 -2.67 0.02
C LEU A 240 -4.02 -1.17 -0.27
N ARG A 241 -3.44 -0.78 -1.39
CA ARG A 241 -3.38 0.63 -1.82
C ARG A 241 -4.78 1.16 -2.15
N GLU A 242 -5.57 0.42 -2.92
CA GLU A 242 -6.92 0.85 -3.28
C GLU A 242 -7.85 0.86 -2.05
N ILE A 243 -7.84 -0.21 -1.26
CA ILE A 243 -8.56 -0.27 0.02
C ILE A 243 -8.20 0.92 0.92
N SER A 244 -6.91 1.22 1.04
CA SER A 244 -6.42 2.36 1.83
C SER A 244 -7.02 3.68 1.38
N ARG A 245 -7.11 3.93 0.07
CA ARG A 245 -7.71 5.16 -0.50
C ARG A 245 -9.18 5.25 -0.13
N THR A 246 -9.93 4.17 -0.33
CA THR A 246 -11.36 4.09 -0.02
C THR A 246 -11.64 4.31 1.45
N VAL A 247 -10.97 3.58 2.34
CA VAL A 247 -11.16 3.70 3.78
C VAL A 247 -10.78 5.09 4.29
N MET A 248 -9.68 5.66 3.80
CA MET A 248 -9.27 7.03 4.18
C MET A 248 -10.24 8.09 3.66
N GLN A 249 -10.88 7.88 2.52
CA GLN A 249 -11.93 8.77 2.02
C GLN A 249 -13.19 8.63 2.88
N ALA A 250 -13.67 7.43 3.14
CA ALA A 250 -14.82 7.17 3.99
C ALA A 250 -14.66 7.75 5.41
N GLN A 251 -13.46 7.60 6.00
CA GLN A 251 -13.14 8.22 7.29
C GLN A 251 -13.24 9.75 7.26
N ARG A 252 -12.78 10.39 6.19
CA ARG A 252 -12.89 11.85 6.01
C ARG A 252 -14.34 12.29 5.89
N ASP A 253 -15.12 11.59 5.07
CA ASP A 253 -16.53 11.91 4.85
C ASP A 253 -17.34 11.74 6.13
N GLN A 254 -17.09 10.68 6.89
CA GLN A 254 -17.67 10.47 8.20
C GLN A 254 -17.31 11.59 9.20
N PHE A 255 -16.05 12.04 9.19
CA PHE A 255 -15.60 13.13 10.05
C PHE A 255 -16.34 14.44 9.72
N PHE A 256 -16.51 14.77 8.43
CA PHE A 256 -17.24 15.97 8.02
C PHE A 256 -18.74 15.88 8.34
N ALA A 257 -19.37 14.74 8.07
CA ALA A 257 -20.77 14.49 8.42
C ALA A 257 -21.04 14.63 9.92
N ASN A 258 -20.17 14.08 10.77
CA ASN A 258 -20.28 14.20 12.22
C ASN A 258 -20.10 15.65 12.68
N ARG A 259 -19.21 16.41 12.04
CA ARG A 259 -19.01 17.83 12.37
C ARG A 259 -20.19 18.70 11.96
N GLU A 260 -20.83 18.41 10.82
CA GLU A 260 -22.04 19.12 10.41
C GLU A 260 -23.20 18.81 11.35
N LYS A 261 -23.36 17.55 11.75
CA LYS A 261 -24.38 17.14 12.72
C LYS A 261 -24.19 17.84 14.07
N SER A 262 -22.97 17.88 14.59
CA SER A 262 -22.66 18.58 15.84
C SER A 262 -22.99 20.08 15.77
N ARG A 263 -22.74 20.75 14.65
CA ARG A 263 -23.10 22.15 14.46
C ARG A 263 -24.63 22.35 14.43
N TYR A 264 -25.34 21.42 13.81
CA TYR A 264 -26.81 21.48 13.76
C TYR A 264 -27.39 21.26 15.14
N ASP A 265 -26.90 20.32 15.91
CA ASP A 265 -27.33 20.03 17.28
C ASP A 265 -27.08 21.24 18.21
N ASP A 266 -25.87 21.87 18.15
CA ASP A 266 -25.55 23.09 18.89
C ASP A 266 -26.49 24.25 18.57
N HIS A 267 -26.84 24.45 17.29
CA HIS A 267 -27.80 25.49 16.89
C HIS A 267 -29.20 25.20 17.41
N THR A 268 -29.61 23.95 17.42
CA THR A 268 -30.93 23.53 17.90
C THR A 268 -31.07 23.76 19.40
N GLU A 269 -30.03 23.34 20.19
CA GLU A 269 -30.00 23.59 21.65
C GLU A 269 -29.98 25.09 21.98
N GLN A 270 -29.25 25.92 21.22
CA GLN A 270 -29.25 27.35 21.41
C GLN A 270 -30.63 27.97 21.11
N HIS A 271 -31.30 27.53 20.04
CA HIS A 271 -32.65 27.99 19.72
C HIS A 271 -33.68 27.56 20.77
N GLU A 272 -33.57 26.38 21.33
CA GLU A 272 -34.46 25.93 22.42
C GLU A 272 -34.22 26.73 23.70
N THR A 273 -32.97 26.96 24.09
CA THR A 273 -32.62 27.77 25.26
C THR A 273 -33.06 29.22 25.10
N ASP A 274 -32.93 29.82 23.92
CA ASP A 274 -33.42 31.18 23.65
C ASP A 274 -34.95 31.26 23.65
N ARG A 275 -35.63 30.21 23.17
CA ARG A 275 -37.10 30.11 23.19
C ARG A 275 -37.64 29.96 24.64
N GLU A 276 -36.96 29.18 25.47
CA GLU A 276 -37.29 29.05 26.88
C GLU A 276 -37.04 30.33 27.66
N ARG A 277 -35.92 31.04 27.43
CA ARG A 277 -35.61 32.34 27.97
C ARG A 277 -36.71 33.38 27.57
N SER A 278 -37.10 33.36 26.29
CA SER A 278 -38.14 34.25 25.79
C SER A 278 -39.52 34.00 26.43
N LYS A 279 -39.86 32.72 26.66
CA LYS A 279 -41.09 32.36 27.41
C LYS A 279 -41.01 32.82 28.86
N GLN A 280 -39.90 32.56 29.56
CA GLN A 280 -39.69 32.93 30.94
C GLN A 280 -39.75 34.47 31.12
N TYR A 281 -39.25 35.22 30.13
CA TYR A 281 -39.34 36.70 30.13
C TYR A 281 -40.75 37.18 29.87
N GLY A 282 -41.52 36.48 29.00
CA GLY A 282 -42.94 36.76 28.76
C GLY A 282 -43.81 36.49 29.99
N ASP A 283 -43.59 35.41 30.70
CA ASP A 283 -44.28 35.02 31.92
C ASP A 283 -43.96 36.02 33.06
N HIS A 284 -42.72 36.49 33.19
CA HIS A 284 -42.32 37.53 34.15
C HIS A 284 -42.98 38.88 33.89
N LEU A 285 -43.21 39.24 32.63
CA LEU A 285 -43.92 40.49 32.26
C LEU A 285 -45.42 40.39 32.56
N GLN A 286 -46.03 39.22 32.46
CA GLN A 286 -47.42 38.99 32.87
C GLN A 286 -47.58 39.01 34.39
N ASP A 287 -46.69 38.38 35.16
CA ASP A 287 -46.69 38.41 36.62
C ASP A 287 -46.38 39.76 37.22
N ALA A 288 -45.63 40.63 36.53
CA ALA A 288 -45.33 42.01 36.92
C ALA A 288 -46.48 43.01 36.64
N GLY A 289 -47.59 42.56 36.10
CA GLY A 289 -48.77 43.38 35.90
C GLY A 289 -48.66 44.48 34.81
N TRP A 290 -47.61 44.36 33.97
CA TRP A 290 -47.38 45.39 32.91
C TRP A 290 -48.27 45.20 31.69
N LEU A 291 -48.99 44.11 31.55
CA LEU A 291 -49.91 43.81 30.45
C LEU A 291 -51.36 43.80 30.85
N SER A 292 -51.72 44.19 32.08
CA SER A 292 -53.08 44.23 32.55
C SER A 292 -53.66 45.66 32.68
N GLY A 293 -53.34 46.58 31.75
CA GLY A 293 -53.79 47.95 31.79
C GLY A 293 -54.10 48.57 30.44
N ALA A 294 -54.93 47.90 29.64
CA ALA A 294 -55.58 48.55 28.52
C ALA A 294 -57.02 48.02 28.39
N GLU A 295 -57.98 48.63 29.07
CA GLU A 295 -59.37 48.49 28.65
C GLU A 295 -59.56 49.07 27.25
N PRO A 296 -60.39 48.46 26.42
CA PRO A 296 -60.64 48.98 25.08
C PRO A 296 -61.51 50.19 25.21
N ALA A 297 -60.96 51.39 24.94
CA ALA A 297 -61.72 52.59 24.73
C ALA A 297 -62.51 52.48 23.42
N ASP A 298 -63.79 52.73 23.50
CA ASP A 298 -64.76 52.78 22.40
C ASP A 298 -64.19 53.46 21.14
N ALA A 299 -64.15 52.67 20.05
CA ALA A 299 -63.85 53.17 18.73
C ALA A 299 -65.20 53.57 18.07
N ALA A 300 -65.51 54.88 18.12
CA ALA A 300 -66.46 55.53 17.20
C ALA A 300 -65.61 56.36 16.23
N ASP A 301 -65.75 56.02 14.97
CA ASP A 301 -65.64 56.91 13.80
C ASP A 301 -64.30 57.59 13.50
N ALA A 302 -63.53 56.98 12.54
CA ALA A 302 -62.89 57.75 11.47
C ALA A 302 -62.42 56.80 10.35
N GLY A 303 -63.07 56.92 9.21
CA GLY A 303 -62.77 56.26 7.98
C GLY A 303 -61.42 56.69 7.36
N GLY A 304 -60.83 55.76 6.63
CA GLY A 304 -59.94 56.11 5.53
C GLY A 304 -58.49 56.15 5.82
N ALA A 305 -57.81 55.03 5.63
CA ALA A 305 -56.53 54.97 4.93
C ALA A 305 -56.01 53.49 4.92
N SER A 306 -56.57 52.70 4.06
CA SER A 306 -55.94 51.46 3.59
C SER A 306 -54.88 51.89 2.60
N GLY A 307 -53.64 51.70 2.95
CA GLY A 307 -52.53 51.93 2.01
C GLY A 307 -51.18 52.00 2.71
N GLN A 308 -50.38 51.06 2.42
CA GLN A 308 -48.93 51.12 2.64
C GLN A 308 -48.37 50.67 4.00
N VAL A 309 -48.50 49.37 4.32
CA VAL A 309 -47.43 48.62 5.02
C VAL A 309 -47.35 47.24 4.42
N ARG A 310 -47.18 47.19 3.12
CA ARG A 310 -46.64 45.99 2.40
C ARG A 310 -45.48 46.47 1.55
N GLY A 311 -44.27 46.46 2.10
CA GLY A 311 -43.11 46.90 1.34
C GLY A 311 -41.81 47.06 2.10
N ALA A 312 -41.65 46.37 3.23
CA ALA A 312 -40.37 46.41 3.97
C ALA A 312 -39.77 45.04 4.32
N ALA A 313 -40.36 43.95 3.81
CA ALA A 313 -39.83 42.61 4.07
C ALA A 313 -39.27 41.91 2.81
N GLU A 314 -39.15 42.61 1.69
CA GLU A 314 -38.69 42.02 0.42
C GLU A 314 -37.54 42.79 -0.25
N ARG A 315 -36.60 43.32 0.51
CA ARG A 315 -35.37 43.91 -0.04
C ARG A 315 -34.15 43.69 0.85
N ILE A 316 -33.89 42.46 1.28
CA ILE A 316 -32.59 42.02 1.76
C ILE A 316 -32.34 40.59 1.20
N SER A 317 -32.29 40.50 -0.10
CA SER A 317 -31.78 39.36 -0.81
C SER A 317 -31.47 39.82 -2.23
N ASP A 318 -30.33 40.45 -2.41
CA ASP A 318 -29.62 40.54 -3.69
C ASP A 318 -28.58 41.68 -3.61
N GLU A 319 -27.52 41.42 -2.88
CA GLU A 319 -26.21 42.03 -3.13
C GLU A 319 -25.14 41.19 -2.44
N ALA A 320 -24.76 40.07 -3.11
CA ALA A 320 -23.49 39.45 -2.87
C ALA A 320 -22.42 40.25 -3.64
N PRO A 321 -21.37 40.73 -2.98
CA PRO A 321 -20.27 41.35 -3.72
C PRO A 321 -19.55 40.29 -4.51
N GLN A 322 -19.57 40.42 -5.82
CA GLN A 322 -18.64 39.72 -6.73
C GLN A 322 -17.24 40.23 -6.44
N GLY A 323 -16.53 39.52 -5.53
CA GLY A 323 -15.14 39.66 -5.30
C GLY A 323 -14.39 38.71 -6.25
N ALA A 324 -13.66 39.30 -7.19
CA ALA A 324 -12.82 38.68 -8.15
C ALA A 324 -11.91 37.63 -7.50
N LEU A 325 -12.10 36.36 -7.88
CA LEU A 325 -11.10 35.30 -7.70
C LEU A 325 -10.02 35.50 -8.75
N HIS A 326 -8.93 36.10 -8.33
CA HIS A 326 -7.66 36.11 -9.03
C HIS A 326 -7.09 34.70 -8.90
N GLN A 327 -7.07 33.93 -9.98
CA GLN A 327 -6.28 32.71 -10.11
C GLN A 327 -4.83 33.10 -10.37
N PRO A 328 -3.87 32.60 -9.60
CA PRO A 328 -2.50 32.57 -10.08
C PRO A 328 -2.36 31.38 -11.03
N GLN A 329 -2.16 31.67 -12.29
CA GLN A 329 -1.56 30.73 -13.24
C GLN A 329 -0.13 30.48 -12.80
N ASP A 330 0.16 29.32 -12.27
CA ASP A 330 1.52 28.82 -12.21
C ASP A 330 1.65 27.64 -13.18
N GLN A 331 2.19 28.00 -14.33
CA GLN A 331 2.75 27.06 -15.30
C GLN A 331 3.97 26.40 -14.66
N ARG A 332 3.86 25.13 -14.30
CA ARG A 332 5.02 24.25 -14.28
C ARG A 332 4.66 22.98 -15.02
N GLN A 333 5.29 22.90 -16.19
CA GLN A 333 5.49 21.71 -16.98
C GLN A 333 5.95 20.56 -16.09
N ALA A 334 5.20 19.48 -16.08
CA ALA A 334 5.67 18.19 -15.66
C ALA A 334 5.86 17.35 -16.91
N ASP A 335 7.10 17.31 -17.39
CA ASP A 335 7.61 16.28 -18.29
C ASP A 335 7.70 14.96 -17.52
N GLY A 336 7.25 13.88 -18.16
CA GLY A 336 7.56 12.56 -17.70
C GLY A 336 6.42 11.55 -17.72
N ALA A 337 5.75 11.40 -18.86
CA ALA A 337 4.99 10.19 -19.12
C ALA A 337 5.86 9.27 -20.00
N SER A 338 6.44 8.26 -19.41
CA SER A 338 7.05 7.14 -20.10
C SER A 338 5.94 6.21 -20.61
N GLY A 339 5.51 6.48 -21.84
CA GLY A 339 4.67 5.59 -22.61
C GLY A 339 5.50 4.44 -23.15
N ARG A 340 5.09 3.23 -22.88
CA ARG A 340 5.57 2.04 -23.61
C ARG A 340 4.80 1.98 -24.92
N ASP A 341 5.42 2.46 -25.99
CA ASP A 341 4.96 2.24 -27.35
C ASP A 341 5.22 0.79 -27.76
N ARG A 342 4.15 0.06 -27.96
CA ARG A 342 4.13 -1.16 -28.76
C ARG A 342 4.26 -0.75 -30.23
N ALA A 343 5.41 -1.03 -30.82
CA ALA A 343 5.61 -0.89 -32.23
C ALA A 343 4.87 -1.96 -33.02
N ASP A 344 3.87 -1.53 -33.72
CA ASP A 344 3.18 -2.25 -34.78
C ASP A 344 4.11 -2.28 -36.02
N ARG A 345 4.42 -3.48 -36.51
CA ARG A 345 5.19 -3.71 -37.73
C ARG A 345 4.21 -3.97 -38.85
N THR A 346 4.02 -3.01 -39.70
CA THR A 346 3.53 -3.26 -41.06
C THR A 346 4.70 -3.26 -42.04
N GLU A 347 4.77 -4.34 -42.80
CA GLU A 347 5.60 -4.53 -43.99
C GLU A 347 5.28 -3.47 -45.03
N ASP A 348 6.32 -2.94 -45.71
CA ASP A 348 6.25 -2.79 -47.17
C ASP A 348 7.65 -2.64 -47.78
N GLY A 349 7.76 -3.20 -48.96
CA GLY A 349 8.83 -3.63 -49.77
C GLY A 349 9.66 -2.55 -50.49
N GLY A 350 10.74 -3.04 -51.06
CA GLY A 350 11.32 -2.35 -52.24
C GLY A 350 12.82 -2.40 -52.36
N ALA A 351 13.27 -3.39 -53.15
CA ALA A 351 14.23 -3.34 -54.26
C ALA A 351 15.72 -2.95 -54.03
N VAL A 352 16.56 -3.95 -54.21
CA VAL A 352 17.62 -4.11 -55.22
C VAL A 352 18.68 -3.00 -55.34
N ARG A 353 19.95 -3.40 -55.13
CA ARG A 353 21.04 -3.31 -56.11
C ARG A 353 22.31 -4.04 -55.70
N ASP A 354 22.75 -4.90 -56.60
CA ASP A 354 24.03 -5.57 -56.75
C ASP A 354 25.23 -4.62 -56.74
N THR A 355 26.37 -5.15 -56.35
CA THR A 355 27.70 -5.17 -57.00
C THR A 355 28.68 -5.82 -56.05
N ASP A 356 29.15 -7.04 -56.30
CA ASP A 356 30.25 -7.49 -57.14
C ASP A 356 31.64 -7.19 -56.56
N GLY A 357 32.45 -8.27 -56.43
CA GLY A 357 33.87 -8.09 -56.54
C GLY A 357 34.79 -8.92 -55.65
N THR A 358 35.08 -10.18 -56.07
CA THR A 358 36.43 -10.81 -56.14
C THR A 358 37.15 -11.17 -54.81
N GLU A 359 37.30 -12.46 -54.58
CA GLU A 359 38.35 -13.43 -54.93
C GLU A 359 39.70 -13.26 -54.26
N ARG A 360 40.15 -14.41 -53.79
CA ARG A 360 41.51 -15.03 -53.64
C ARG A 360 41.88 -15.20 -52.17
N GLY A 361 42.21 -16.37 -51.66
CA GLY A 361 42.77 -17.56 -52.27
C GLY A 361 43.94 -18.05 -51.40
N ARG A 362 43.99 -19.35 -51.19
CA ARG A 362 45.16 -20.17 -50.85
C ARG A 362 45.62 -20.25 -49.40
N ASP A 363 45.54 -21.39 -48.85
CA ASP A 363 46.35 -22.63 -48.91
C ASP A 363 47.33 -22.83 -47.75
N GLY A 364 47.36 -24.04 -47.24
CA GLY A 364 48.47 -24.75 -46.62
C GLY A 364 48.33 -24.88 -45.09
N GLY A 365 48.17 -26.00 -44.52
CA GLY A 365 48.71 -27.31 -44.78
C GLY A 365 49.44 -27.82 -43.58
N ALA A 366 49.07 -29.03 -43.18
CA ALA A 366 49.89 -30.05 -42.56
C ALA A 366 50.24 -30.02 -41.06
N GLU A 367 49.69 -30.99 -40.36
CA GLU A 367 50.35 -32.16 -39.79
C GLU A 367 51.34 -31.97 -38.62
N GLY A 368 51.15 -32.78 -37.57
CA GLY A 368 52.24 -33.23 -36.74
C GLY A 368 51.83 -33.60 -35.30
N GLN A 369 51.32 -34.79 -35.12
CA GLN A 369 51.73 -35.89 -34.24
C GLN A 369 52.22 -35.63 -32.80
N ARG A 370 51.53 -36.31 -31.87
CA ARG A 370 51.94 -37.24 -30.78
C ARG A 370 53.06 -36.81 -29.84
N SER A 371 52.82 -36.92 -28.56
CA SER A 371 53.05 -38.10 -27.70
C SER A 371 52.91 -37.71 -26.22
N ASP A 372 52.20 -38.51 -25.51
CA ASP A 372 52.47 -39.29 -24.30
C ASP A 372 53.18 -38.61 -23.10
N GLU A 373 52.61 -38.81 -22.01
CA GLU A 373 52.96 -39.47 -20.75
C GLU A 373 52.85 -38.65 -19.46
N VAL A 374 52.02 -39.18 -18.55
CA VAL A 374 52.26 -39.60 -17.15
C VAL A 374 52.37 -38.54 -16.06
N GLY A 375 51.48 -38.64 -15.07
CA GLY A 375 51.75 -38.30 -13.69
C GLY A 375 50.60 -37.56 -12.97
N GLY A 376 49.72 -38.29 -12.29
CA GLY A 376 48.92 -37.76 -11.19
C GLY A 376 49.76 -37.74 -9.91
N PRO A 377 49.18 -37.54 -8.71
CA PRO A 377 47.85 -37.10 -8.32
C PRO A 377 47.87 -35.96 -7.28
N ASP A 378 46.66 -35.57 -6.84
CA ASP A 378 46.34 -34.88 -5.59
C ASP A 378 46.49 -33.37 -5.53
N GLU A 379 45.38 -32.69 -5.53
CA GLU A 379 44.86 -32.05 -4.31
C GLU A 379 43.47 -31.48 -4.56
N GLN A 380 42.55 -31.99 -3.78
CA GLN A 380 41.18 -31.50 -3.65
C GLN A 380 41.19 -30.11 -3.01
N HIS A 381 40.65 -29.14 -3.71
CA HIS A 381 40.08 -27.94 -3.07
C HIS A 381 38.62 -27.77 -3.49
N PRO A 382 37.69 -27.74 -2.54
CA PRO A 382 36.31 -27.46 -2.85
C PRO A 382 36.21 -25.97 -3.22
N GLY A 383 35.85 -25.70 -4.45
CA GLY A 383 35.45 -24.37 -4.90
C GLY A 383 34.18 -23.99 -4.18
N SER A 384 34.32 -23.09 -3.23
CA SER A 384 33.21 -22.39 -2.62
C SER A 384 32.49 -21.55 -3.70
N GLY A 385 31.24 -21.90 -3.92
CA GLY A 385 30.36 -21.17 -4.83
C GLY A 385 30.27 -19.68 -4.47
N GLY A 386 30.87 -18.88 -5.31
CA GLY A 386 30.60 -17.46 -5.39
C GLY A 386 29.46 -17.27 -6.39
N GLY A 387 28.26 -17.22 -5.90
CA GLY A 387 27.16 -16.87 -6.75
C GLY A 387 26.02 -16.39 -5.89
N ASN A 388 25.95 -15.10 -5.59
CA ASN A 388 24.68 -14.48 -5.12
C ASN A 388 24.81 -12.98 -4.86
N GLY A 389 25.96 -12.37 -5.17
CA GLY A 389 26.09 -10.90 -5.00
C GLY A 389 25.51 -10.08 -6.16
N ALA A 390 25.38 -10.66 -7.35
CA ALA A 390 24.91 -9.95 -8.53
C ALA A 390 23.38 -9.90 -8.63
N ASP A 391 22.70 -10.97 -8.23
CA ASP A 391 21.24 -11.03 -8.30
C ASP A 391 20.55 -10.18 -7.23
N ARG A 392 21.18 -9.98 -6.06
CA ARG A 392 20.65 -9.08 -5.03
C ARG A 392 20.64 -7.60 -5.44
N ALA A 393 21.61 -7.15 -6.23
CA ALA A 393 21.65 -5.78 -6.71
C ALA A 393 20.50 -5.44 -7.67
N SER A 394 19.97 -6.42 -8.40
CA SER A 394 18.85 -6.22 -9.32
C SER A 394 17.49 -6.15 -8.61
N LEU A 395 17.37 -6.79 -7.43
CA LEU A 395 16.15 -6.76 -6.62
C LEU A 395 15.91 -5.41 -5.93
N TYR A 396 16.99 -4.64 -5.66
CA TYR A 396 16.89 -3.33 -5.01
C TYR A 396 16.55 -2.16 -5.95
N GLY A 397 16.54 -2.39 -7.25
CA GLY A 397 16.23 -1.37 -8.25
C GLY A 397 14.75 -0.96 -8.37
N ARG A 398 13.86 -1.56 -7.58
CA ARG A 398 12.42 -1.25 -7.58
C ARG A 398 11.99 -0.34 -6.43
N VAL A 399 12.72 0.70 -6.17
CA VAL A 399 12.19 1.78 -5.34
C VAL A 399 11.56 2.81 -6.25
N SER A 400 10.27 2.70 -6.45
CA SER A 400 9.47 3.78 -7.04
C SER A 400 9.12 4.80 -5.96
N ASP A 401 9.24 6.04 -6.34
CA ASP A 401 8.90 7.27 -5.61
C ASP A 401 7.49 7.28 -4.98
#